data_400db1af1fcfbff9e7eb05088c4294c1
#
_entry.id   400db1af1fcfbff9e7eb05088c4294c1
#
_cell.length_a   1.000
_cell.length_b   1.000
_cell.length_c   1.000
_cell.angle_alpha   90.00
_cell.angle_beta   90.00
_cell.angle_gamma   90.00
#
_symmetry.space_group_name_H-M   'P 1'
#
loop_
_entity.id
_entity.type
_entity.pdbx_description
1 polymer ?
#
loop_
_entity_poly.entity_id
_entity_poly.type
_entity_poly.pdbx_seq_one_letter_code
_entity_poly.pdbx_strand_id
1 'polypeptide(L)'
;SPELWANSCCSHPNWGESSEDCSSRRIFEELGLKNLELRFIDQIEYKANVGSKLIEHEVVDCFSSICETAPEVKMNPEEVKDFAWVDIEKLRENVKNSPEKYTQWFKIYLNEHFEKLFIYQ
;
A
#
# COMPACT_ATOMS: atom_id res chain seq x y z
N SER A 1 -3.35 3.87 -11.46
CA SER A 1 -4.75 3.47 -11.65
C SER A 1 -5.67 4.36 -10.83
N PRO A 2 -6.12 5.47 -11.41
CA PRO A 2 -6.98 6.40 -10.68
C PRO A 2 -8.32 5.73 -10.37
N GLU A 3 -8.90 6.12 -9.27
CA GLU A 3 -10.22 5.63 -8.86
C GLU A 3 -10.24 4.19 -8.31
N LEU A 4 -9.09 3.56 -8.12
CA LEU A 4 -9.02 2.22 -7.55
C LEU A 4 -8.43 2.26 -6.14
N TRP A 5 -8.90 1.35 -5.30
CA TRP A 5 -8.37 1.21 -3.96
C TRP A 5 -7.03 0.48 -3.96
N ALA A 6 -6.15 0.87 -3.06
CA ALA A 6 -4.84 0.27 -2.90
C ALA A 6 -4.41 0.35 -1.42
N ASN A 7 -3.22 -0.16 -1.13
CA ASN A 7 -2.60 -0.03 0.18
C ASN A 7 -2.32 1.45 0.49
N SER A 8 -1.96 1.72 1.73
CA SER A 8 -1.83 3.10 2.24
C SER A 8 -0.91 4.00 1.43
N CYS A 9 0.18 3.48 0.94
CA CYS A 9 1.12 4.28 0.16
C CYS A 9 1.95 3.38 -0.75
N CYS A 10 2.19 3.84 -1.98
CA CYS A 10 3.01 3.14 -2.93
C CYS A 10 3.82 4.20 -3.68
N SER A 11 5.13 4.18 -3.55
CA SER A 11 5.97 5.20 -4.14
C SER A 11 7.39 4.68 -4.42
N HIS A 12 8.17 5.49 -5.12
CA HIS A 12 9.55 5.15 -5.45
C HIS A 12 10.51 6.13 -4.74
N PRO A 13 11.64 5.65 -4.21
CA PRO A 13 12.61 6.53 -3.59
C PRO A 13 13.18 7.55 -4.57
N ASN A 14 13.54 8.72 -4.06
CA ASN A 14 14.29 9.68 -4.80
C ASN A 14 15.75 9.21 -4.87
N TRP A 15 16.53 9.81 -5.76
CA TRP A 15 17.93 9.47 -5.89
C TRP A 15 18.65 9.67 -4.55
N GLY A 16 19.34 8.63 -4.09
CA GLY A 16 20.04 8.66 -2.80
C GLY A 16 19.18 8.44 -1.56
N GLU A 17 17.87 8.29 -1.74
CA GLU A 17 16.96 8.08 -0.62
C GLU A 17 16.76 6.58 -0.35
N SER A 18 16.78 6.16 0.92
CA SER A 18 16.48 4.77 1.26
C SER A 18 14.97 4.50 1.10
N SER A 19 14.59 3.25 0.96
CA SER A 19 13.17 2.88 0.90
C SER A 19 12.45 3.21 2.20
N GLU A 20 13.11 3.09 3.35
CA GLU A 20 12.53 3.47 4.63
C GLU A 20 12.24 4.96 4.69
N ASP A 21 13.20 5.79 4.30
CA ASP A 21 13.02 7.25 4.28
C ASP A 21 11.94 7.66 3.29
N CYS A 22 11.90 7.00 2.13
CA CYS A 22 10.85 7.21 1.15
C CYS A 22 9.48 6.90 1.73
N SER A 23 9.34 5.77 2.42
CA SER A 23 8.07 5.37 3.03
C SER A 23 7.62 6.39 4.08
N SER A 24 8.52 6.85 4.94
CA SER A 24 8.20 7.86 5.95
C SER A 24 7.78 9.18 5.32
N ARG A 25 8.50 9.60 4.31
CA ARG A 25 8.22 10.86 3.60
C ARG A 25 6.87 10.80 2.89
N ARG A 26 6.64 9.76 2.12
CA ARG A 26 5.43 9.66 1.30
C ARG A 26 4.17 9.43 2.13
N ILE A 27 4.25 8.65 3.21
CA ILE A 27 3.08 8.46 4.06
C ILE A 27 2.68 9.77 4.73
N PHE A 28 3.64 10.63 5.02
CA PHE A 28 3.35 11.96 5.53
C PHE A 28 2.77 12.85 4.44
N GLU A 29 3.36 12.87 3.26
CA GLU A 29 2.91 13.71 2.15
C GLU A 29 1.48 13.34 1.69
N GLU A 30 1.16 12.06 1.66
CA GLU A 30 -0.13 11.60 1.17
C GLU A 30 -1.22 11.57 2.25
N LEU A 31 -0.90 11.09 3.45
CA LEU A 31 -1.89 10.85 4.50
C LEU A 31 -1.68 11.65 5.79
N GLY A 32 -0.65 12.48 5.82
CA GLY A 32 -0.38 13.32 6.99
C GLY A 32 0.05 12.57 8.24
N LEU A 33 0.51 11.32 8.08
CA LEU A 33 0.92 10.50 9.22
C LEU A 33 2.38 10.72 9.57
N LYS A 34 2.64 11.10 10.84
CA LYS A 34 3.97 11.38 11.33
C LYS A 34 4.32 10.41 12.43
N ASN A 35 5.60 10.25 12.66
CA ASN A 35 6.12 9.49 13.80
C ASN A 35 5.64 8.05 13.88
N LEU A 36 5.37 7.46 12.73
CA LEU A 36 5.05 6.05 12.70
C LEU A 36 6.33 5.24 12.80
N GLU A 37 6.29 4.18 13.60
CA GLU A 37 7.39 3.25 13.66
C GLU A 37 7.21 2.27 12.50
N LEU A 38 7.95 2.51 11.41
CA LEU A 38 7.88 1.66 10.23
C LEU A 38 8.81 0.47 10.37
N ARG A 39 8.29 -0.72 10.13
CA ARG A 39 9.06 -1.95 10.20
C ARG A 39 9.12 -2.57 8.83
N PHE A 40 10.32 -2.89 8.37
CA PHE A 40 10.50 -3.63 7.12
C PHE A 40 9.90 -5.03 7.27
N ILE A 41 9.04 -5.43 6.35
CA ILE A 41 8.43 -6.74 6.37
C ILE A 41 9.12 -7.68 5.40
N ASP A 42 9.18 -7.30 4.13
CA ASP A 42 9.72 -8.15 3.08
C ASP A 42 9.91 -7.35 1.80
N GLN A 43 10.67 -7.91 0.87
CA GLN A 43 10.80 -7.39 -0.47
C GLN A 43 10.00 -8.31 -1.39
N ILE A 44 9.12 -7.75 -2.17
CA ILE A 44 8.23 -8.48 -3.05
C ILE A 44 8.49 -8.10 -4.50
N GLU A 45 8.60 -9.12 -5.35
CA GLU A 45 8.68 -8.93 -6.79
C GLU A 45 7.34 -9.32 -7.39
N TYR A 46 6.79 -8.49 -8.26
CA TYR A 46 5.55 -8.83 -8.94
C TYR A 46 5.53 -8.33 -10.37
N LYS A 47 4.69 -8.98 -11.20
CA LYS A 47 4.37 -8.53 -12.54
C LYS A 47 2.86 -8.38 -12.64
N ALA A 48 2.41 -7.31 -13.21
CA ALA A 48 0.98 -7.04 -13.35
C ALA A 48 0.66 -6.36 -14.67
N ASN A 49 -0.50 -6.69 -15.23
CA ASN A 49 -1.01 -5.98 -16.38
C ASN A 49 -1.72 -4.73 -15.86
N VAL A 50 -1.25 -3.55 -16.24
CA VAL A 50 -1.80 -2.28 -15.76
C VAL A 50 -2.48 -1.47 -16.85
N GLY A 51 -2.95 -2.15 -17.86
CA GLY A 51 -3.66 -1.54 -18.97
C GLY A 51 -3.46 -2.40 -20.21
N SER A 52 -4.01 -1.92 -21.34
CA SER A 52 -3.92 -2.67 -22.57
C SER A 52 -2.46 -2.72 -23.00
N LYS A 53 -1.85 -3.87 -23.02
CA LYS A 53 -0.48 -4.13 -23.48
C LYS A 53 0.63 -3.55 -22.61
N LEU A 54 0.31 -3.10 -21.38
CA LEU A 54 1.31 -2.63 -20.46
C LEU A 54 1.50 -3.63 -19.33
N ILE A 55 2.75 -3.97 -19.05
CA ILE A 55 3.11 -4.86 -17.96
C ILE A 55 4.00 -4.10 -16.99
N GLU A 56 3.59 -4.06 -15.73
CA GLU A 56 4.40 -3.49 -14.68
C GLU A 56 5.16 -4.61 -14.01
N HIS A 57 6.49 -4.46 -13.91
CA HIS A 57 7.33 -5.42 -13.21
C HIS A 57 8.13 -4.65 -12.17
N GLU A 58 7.86 -4.90 -10.91
CA GLU A 58 8.43 -4.16 -9.81
C GLU A 58 9.02 -5.04 -8.74
N VAL A 59 10.07 -4.53 -8.09
CA VAL A 59 10.60 -5.10 -6.85
C VAL A 59 10.38 -4.04 -5.79
N VAL A 60 9.58 -4.35 -4.79
CA VAL A 60 9.19 -3.37 -3.78
C VAL A 60 9.56 -3.79 -2.37
N ASP A 61 10.04 -2.83 -1.58
CA ASP A 61 10.27 -3.03 -0.16
C ASP A 61 8.98 -2.67 0.58
N CYS A 62 8.46 -3.61 1.35
CA CYS A 62 7.21 -3.44 2.08
C CYS A 62 7.45 -3.17 3.55
N PHE A 63 6.73 -2.17 4.07
CA PHE A 63 6.83 -1.75 5.48
C PHE A 63 5.47 -1.77 6.13
N SER A 64 5.42 -1.97 7.44
CA SER A 64 4.18 -1.83 8.19
C SER A 64 4.40 -1.01 9.45
N SER A 65 3.33 -0.47 9.99
CA SER A 65 3.31 0.18 11.28
C SER A 65 2.07 -0.27 12.03
N ILE A 66 2.26 -0.66 13.30
CA ILE A 66 1.16 -1.09 14.14
C ILE A 66 0.85 0.03 15.12
N CYS A 67 -0.40 0.45 15.16
CA CYS A 67 -0.84 1.51 16.03
C CYS A 67 -1.91 0.96 16.99
N GLU A 68 -1.83 1.27 18.27
CA GLU A 68 -2.82 0.81 19.24
C GLU A 68 -4.18 1.44 18.99
N THR A 69 -4.17 2.68 18.52
CA THR A 69 -5.39 3.36 18.11
C THR A 69 -5.16 3.89 16.69
N ALA A 70 -6.22 3.97 15.90
CA ALA A 70 -6.12 4.50 14.55
C ALA A 70 -5.62 5.95 14.59
N PRO A 71 -4.50 6.28 13.94
CA PRO A 71 -4.02 7.65 13.91
C PRO A 71 -4.95 8.53 13.08
N GLU A 72 -4.92 9.82 13.35
CA GLU A 72 -5.70 10.77 12.58
C GLU A 72 -5.08 10.95 11.20
N VAL A 73 -5.83 10.63 10.16
CA VAL A 73 -5.38 10.79 8.79
C VAL A 73 -5.75 12.17 8.28
N LYS A 74 -4.76 12.88 7.72
CA LYS A 74 -4.97 14.16 7.06
C LYS A 74 -4.53 14.01 5.61
N MET A 75 -5.42 13.52 4.78
CA MET A 75 -5.04 13.23 3.41
C MET A 75 -4.81 14.50 2.59
N ASN A 76 -3.84 14.42 1.68
CA ASN A 76 -3.57 15.47 0.71
C ASN A 76 -4.50 15.22 -0.49
N PRO A 77 -5.49 16.09 -0.73
CA PRO A 77 -6.46 15.86 -1.80
C PRO A 77 -5.88 15.89 -3.22
N GLU A 78 -4.68 16.42 -3.38
CA GLU A 78 -4.00 16.41 -4.67
C GLU A 78 -3.39 15.04 -4.98
N GLU A 79 -3.15 14.22 -3.97
CA GLU A 79 -2.52 12.92 -4.14
C GLU A 79 -3.43 11.76 -3.79
N VAL A 80 -4.35 11.96 -2.85
CA VAL A 80 -5.22 10.91 -2.34
C VAL A 80 -6.67 11.35 -2.46
N LYS A 81 -7.48 10.56 -3.11
CA LYS A 81 -8.88 10.89 -3.32
C LYS A 81 -9.73 10.53 -2.10
N ASP A 82 -9.42 9.42 -1.45
CA ASP A 82 -10.16 8.93 -0.30
C ASP A 82 -9.32 7.92 0.49
N PHE A 83 -9.71 7.66 1.73
CA PHE A 83 -9.10 6.61 2.54
C PHE A 83 -10.17 5.94 3.40
N ALA A 84 -9.88 4.73 3.87
CA ALA A 84 -10.77 4.01 4.78
C ALA A 84 -9.99 3.08 5.69
N TRP A 85 -10.45 2.96 6.93
CA TRP A 85 -9.98 1.94 7.85
C TRP A 85 -10.90 0.74 7.67
N VAL A 86 -10.33 -0.43 7.40
CA VAL A 86 -11.13 -1.61 7.10
C VAL A 86 -10.64 -2.82 7.89
N ASP A 87 -11.56 -3.74 8.19
CA ASP A 87 -11.21 -5.03 8.74
C ASP A 87 -10.52 -5.86 7.66
N ILE A 88 -9.35 -6.43 7.96
CA ILE A 88 -8.54 -7.13 6.97
C ILE A 88 -9.24 -8.34 6.35
N GLU A 89 -10.01 -9.09 7.14
CA GLU A 89 -10.74 -10.25 6.62
C GLU A 89 -11.87 -9.83 5.68
N LYS A 90 -12.57 -8.76 6.01
CA LYS A 90 -13.62 -8.21 5.15
C LYS A 90 -13.03 -7.64 3.86
N LEU A 91 -11.86 -7.01 3.96
CA LEU A 91 -11.16 -6.49 2.78
C LEU A 91 -10.79 -7.63 1.84
N ARG A 92 -10.21 -8.69 2.38
CA ARG A 92 -9.82 -9.86 1.60
C ARG A 92 -11.00 -10.46 0.86
N GLU A 93 -12.14 -10.57 1.53
CA GLU A 93 -13.37 -11.06 0.92
C GLU A 93 -13.86 -10.11 -0.17
N ASN A 94 -13.83 -8.82 0.08
CA ASN A 94 -14.27 -7.82 -0.90
C ASN A 94 -13.40 -7.83 -2.15
N VAL A 95 -12.10 -8.02 -2.01
CA VAL A 95 -11.18 -8.15 -3.15
C VAL A 95 -11.53 -9.36 -4.01
N LYS A 96 -11.94 -10.46 -3.40
CA LYS A 96 -12.37 -11.65 -4.15
C LYS A 96 -13.68 -11.41 -4.89
N ASN A 97 -14.61 -10.70 -4.24
CA ASN A 97 -15.95 -10.51 -4.80
C ASN A 97 -16.03 -9.34 -5.80
N SER A 98 -15.21 -8.33 -5.62
CA SER A 98 -15.21 -7.11 -6.44
C SER A 98 -13.79 -6.69 -6.81
N PRO A 99 -13.03 -7.56 -7.50
CA PRO A 99 -11.62 -7.29 -7.78
C PRO A 99 -11.38 -6.04 -8.65
N GLU A 100 -12.36 -5.63 -9.43
CA GLU A 100 -12.25 -4.46 -10.30
C GLU A 100 -12.13 -3.14 -9.53
N LYS A 101 -12.39 -3.13 -8.23
CA LYS A 101 -12.29 -1.94 -7.40
C LYS A 101 -10.88 -1.67 -6.87
N TYR A 102 -9.96 -2.59 -7.12
CA TYR A 102 -8.63 -2.56 -6.51
C TYR A 102 -7.51 -2.58 -7.56
N THR A 103 -6.37 -1.99 -7.21
CA THR A 103 -5.21 -2.00 -8.10
C THR A 103 -4.67 -3.41 -8.24
N GLN A 104 -3.98 -3.69 -9.36
CA GLN A 104 -3.42 -5.02 -9.62
C GLN A 104 -2.39 -5.41 -8.55
N TRP A 105 -1.51 -4.49 -8.16
CA TRP A 105 -0.48 -4.81 -7.16
C TRP A 105 -1.09 -5.13 -5.79
N PHE A 106 -2.13 -4.41 -5.39
CA PHE A 106 -2.78 -4.65 -4.11
C PHE A 106 -3.45 -6.03 -4.07
N LYS A 107 -4.08 -6.42 -5.18
CA LYS A 107 -4.66 -7.76 -5.31
C LYS A 107 -3.59 -8.84 -5.20
N ILE A 108 -2.43 -8.63 -5.79
CA ILE A 108 -1.31 -9.57 -5.69
C ILE A 108 -0.84 -9.69 -4.24
N TYR A 109 -0.71 -8.57 -3.54
CA TYR A 109 -0.32 -8.57 -2.13
C TYR A 109 -1.30 -9.38 -1.28
N LEU A 110 -2.58 -9.19 -1.48
CA LEU A 110 -3.60 -9.88 -0.70
C LEU A 110 -3.74 -11.36 -1.06
N ASN A 111 -3.58 -11.70 -2.32
CA ASN A 111 -3.77 -13.08 -2.78
C ASN A 111 -2.53 -13.96 -2.62
N GLU A 112 -1.35 -13.38 -2.81
CA GLU A 112 -0.11 -14.16 -2.84
C GLU A 112 0.80 -13.95 -1.64
N HIS A 113 0.69 -12.84 -0.93
CA HIS A 113 1.59 -12.48 0.15
C HIS A 113 0.87 -12.11 1.46
N PHE A 114 -0.36 -12.55 1.59
CA PHE A 114 -1.23 -12.15 2.69
C PHE A 114 -0.62 -12.40 4.06
N GLU A 115 -0.12 -13.60 4.31
CA GLU A 115 0.44 -13.93 5.61
C GLU A 115 1.64 -13.09 5.97
N LYS A 116 2.52 -12.82 5.01
CA LYS A 116 3.71 -12.03 5.27
C LYS A 116 3.39 -10.57 5.54
N LEU A 117 2.46 -10.00 4.78
CA LEU A 117 2.22 -8.57 4.83
C LEU A 117 1.18 -8.14 5.86
N PHE A 118 0.21 -8.99 6.17
CA PHE A 118 -0.96 -8.56 6.95
C PHE A 118 -1.23 -9.31 8.25
N ILE A 119 -0.60 -10.44 8.49
CA ILE A 119 -0.91 -11.29 9.64
C ILE A 119 0.01 -11.08 10.82
N TYR A 120 1.18 -10.80 10.60
CA TYR A 120 2.08 -10.67 11.58
C TYR A 120 2.53 -9.56 11.92
N GLN A 121 2.39 -9.29 12.98
CA GLN A 121 3.09 -8.14 13.30
C GLN A 121 3.36 -8.10 14.77
#